data_88acb988aad0b9518075756dfd929eac
#
_entry.id   88acb988aad0b9518075756dfd929eac
#
_cell.length_a   1.000
_cell.length_b   1.000
_cell.length_c   1.000
_cell.angle_alpha   90.00
_cell.angle_beta   90.00
_cell.angle_gamma   90.00
#
_symmetry.space_group_name_H-M   'P 1'
#
loop_
_entity.id
_entity.type
_entity.pdbx_description
1 polymer ?
#
loop_
_entity_poly.entity_id
_entity_poly.type
_entity_poly.pdbx_seq_one_letter_code
_entity_poly.pdbx_strand_id
1 'polypeptide(L)'
;KPKQRQITFNNINSIFSLIKDYMIAAIMGATGLVGKALLSQLIESEHYSKVIVIGRSTPALVEHQFGAEKVQFIACQLDELHEITLTDKIDHAFCCLGTTIKQAGSEEAFIQVDKLSVLAFAKLCQAQGNPSLKFLVVTAHGANAKSSVFYNRVKGELEQSLMTLALPVLNIFQPSLLLGKREESRFLEDIGQVLLGGFSWLFMGPLRQYQPINAETVAEAMYQVALAPQAAPATRMISNVMMHDRNHE
;
A
#
# COMPACT_ATOMS: atom_id res chain seq x y z
N LYS A 1 52.16 -20.00 31.12
CA LYS A 1 51.06 -19.08 31.40
C LYS A 1 50.30 -18.83 30.08
N PRO A 2 49.03 -19.22 29.93
CA PRO A 2 48.27 -18.94 28.73
C PRO A 2 47.85 -17.46 28.73
N LYS A 3 48.09 -16.75 27.61
CA LYS A 3 47.56 -15.41 27.34
C LYS A 3 46.04 -15.51 27.06
N GLN A 4 45.25 -15.06 28.01
CA GLN A 4 43.81 -14.78 27.73
C GLN A 4 43.71 -13.72 26.64
N ARG A 5 43.13 -14.08 25.49
CA ARG A 5 42.71 -13.12 24.48
C ARG A 5 41.47 -12.39 25.02
N GLN A 6 41.65 -11.12 25.38
CA GLN A 6 40.54 -10.20 25.58
C GLN A 6 39.79 -10.10 24.23
N ILE A 7 38.60 -10.66 24.19
CA ILE A 7 37.64 -10.41 23.09
C ILE A 7 37.10 -9.01 23.39
N THR A 8 37.56 -8.06 22.60
CA THR A 8 37.19 -6.66 22.74
C THR A 8 35.69 -6.49 22.38
N PHE A 9 34.92 -5.82 23.24
CA PHE A 9 33.50 -5.47 23.05
C PHE A 9 33.16 -4.79 21.71
N ASN A 10 34.15 -4.27 21.00
CA ASN A 10 34.00 -3.68 19.68
C ASN A 10 33.55 -4.69 18.57
N ASN A 11 33.83 -6.00 18.74
CA ASN A 11 33.41 -7.01 17.80
C ASN A 11 31.94 -7.41 17.96
N ILE A 12 31.36 -7.20 19.14
CA ILE A 12 29.96 -7.53 19.39
C ILE A 12 29.05 -6.47 18.72
N ASN A 13 29.40 -5.19 18.80
CA ASN A 13 28.65 -4.12 18.15
C ASN A 13 28.72 -4.20 16.61
N SER A 14 29.80 -4.71 16.03
CA SER A 14 29.90 -4.94 14.57
C SER A 14 29.09 -6.17 14.12
N ILE A 15 28.91 -7.17 14.98
CA ILE A 15 28.05 -8.33 14.71
C ILE A 15 26.57 -7.94 14.85
N PHE A 16 26.20 -7.08 15.82
CA PHE A 16 24.83 -6.55 15.94
C PHE A 16 24.45 -5.61 14.79
N SER A 17 25.40 -4.89 14.18
CA SER A 17 25.13 -4.08 12.97
C SER A 17 24.97 -4.91 11.69
N LEU A 18 25.30 -6.21 11.72
CA LEU A 18 25.15 -7.17 10.62
C LEU A 18 23.84 -7.97 10.70
N ILE A 19 23.09 -7.87 11.78
CA ILE A 19 21.73 -8.39 11.85
C ILE A 19 20.83 -7.32 11.24
N LYS A 20 20.78 -7.28 9.90
CA LYS A 20 19.78 -6.52 9.18
C LYS A 20 18.44 -7.20 9.53
N ASP A 21 17.63 -6.56 10.37
CA ASP A 21 16.27 -7.02 10.66
C ASP A 21 15.47 -6.92 9.35
N TYR A 22 15.44 -8.02 8.62
CA TYR A 22 14.69 -8.11 7.39
C TYR A 22 13.20 -8.14 7.70
N MET A 23 12.45 -7.21 7.10
CA MET A 23 11.02 -7.11 7.26
C MET A 23 10.27 -8.07 6.33
N ILE A 24 9.05 -8.40 6.72
CA ILE A 24 8.10 -9.17 5.90
C ILE A 24 6.97 -8.23 5.49
N ALA A 25 6.78 -8.10 4.17
CA ALA A 25 5.66 -7.36 3.60
C ALA A 25 4.52 -8.30 3.21
N ALA A 26 3.28 -7.83 3.38
CA ALA A 26 2.11 -8.44 2.75
C ALA A 26 1.42 -7.42 1.85
N ILE A 27 1.00 -7.83 0.66
CA ILE A 27 0.32 -6.95 -0.30
C ILE A 27 -0.93 -7.58 -0.87
N MET A 28 -2.05 -6.83 -0.88
CA MET A 28 -3.26 -7.12 -1.65
C MET A 28 -3.49 -6.08 -2.73
N GLY A 29 -4.01 -6.52 -3.90
CA GLY A 29 -4.22 -5.65 -5.06
C GLY A 29 -2.96 -5.46 -5.90
N ALA A 30 -1.99 -6.38 -5.83
CA ALA A 30 -0.71 -6.35 -6.55
C ALA A 30 -0.83 -6.34 -8.09
N THR A 31 -1.99 -6.66 -8.65
CA THR A 31 -2.26 -6.61 -10.10
C THR A 31 -2.83 -5.26 -10.58
N GLY A 32 -3.21 -4.37 -9.66
CA GLY A 32 -3.67 -3.01 -9.96
C GLY A 32 -2.53 -2.05 -10.30
N LEU A 33 -2.86 -0.82 -10.71
CA LEU A 33 -1.85 0.19 -11.09
C LEU A 33 -0.84 0.48 -9.98
N VAL A 34 -1.31 0.89 -8.82
CA VAL A 34 -0.46 1.19 -7.65
C VAL A 34 0.22 -0.08 -7.15
N GLY A 35 -0.54 -1.20 -7.05
CA GLY A 35 -0.02 -2.44 -6.51
C GLY A 35 1.10 -3.06 -7.35
N LYS A 36 1.06 -2.95 -8.69
CA LYS A 36 2.15 -3.41 -9.57
C LYS A 36 3.43 -2.61 -9.33
N ALA A 37 3.32 -1.28 -9.30
CA ALA A 37 4.45 -0.41 -9.06
C ALA A 37 5.06 -0.64 -7.67
N LEU A 38 4.22 -0.79 -6.65
CA LEU A 38 4.66 -1.07 -5.29
C LEU A 38 5.31 -2.46 -5.16
N LEU A 39 4.72 -3.50 -5.78
CA LEU A 39 5.28 -4.85 -5.74
C LEU A 39 6.70 -4.87 -6.33
N SER A 40 6.96 -4.17 -7.45
CA SER A 40 8.30 -4.05 -8.02
C SER A 40 9.29 -3.47 -7.02
N GLN A 41 8.93 -2.37 -6.36
CA GLN A 41 9.77 -1.74 -5.33
C GLN A 41 10.02 -2.67 -4.13
N LEU A 42 9.01 -3.40 -3.67
CA LEU A 42 9.15 -4.35 -2.56
C LEU A 42 10.08 -5.51 -2.91
N ILE A 43 10.01 -6.02 -4.15
CA ILE A 43 10.86 -7.11 -4.63
C ILE A 43 12.33 -6.64 -4.71
N GLU A 44 12.58 -5.46 -5.25
CA GLU A 44 13.93 -4.90 -5.41
C GLU A 44 14.54 -4.42 -4.09
N SER A 45 13.71 -4.13 -3.10
CA SER A 45 14.14 -3.59 -1.83
C SER A 45 14.98 -4.56 -1.01
N GLU A 46 16.10 -4.09 -0.49
CA GLU A 46 16.91 -4.84 0.49
C GLU A 46 16.33 -4.86 1.91
N HIS A 47 15.28 -4.08 2.17
CA HIS A 47 14.64 -4.04 3.49
C HIS A 47 13.71 -5.24 3.73
N TYR A 48 13.25 -5.90 2.66
CA TYR A 48 12.33 -7.02 2.78
C TYR A 48 12.99 -8.34 2.38
N SER A 49 12.91 -9.34 3.27
CA SER A 49 13.34 -10.72 2.96
C SER A 49 12.22 -11.54 2.32
N LYS A 50 10.96 -11.12 2.52
CA LYS A 50 9.78 -11.84 2.03
C LYS A 50 8.66 -10.86 1.70
N VAL A 51 7.98 -11.12 0.58
CA VAL A 51 6.80 -10.39 0.13
C VAL A 51 5.66 -11.38 -0.10
N ILE A 52 4.65 -11.35 0.75
CA ILE A 52 3.47 -12.21 0.64
C ILE A 52 2.42 -11.48 -0.20
N VAL A 53 2.14 -12.02 -1.38
CA VAL A 53 1.12 -11.49 -2.28
C VAL A 53 -0.15 -12.30 -2.12
N ILE A 54 -1.25 -11.64 -1.72
CA ILE A 54 -2.56 -12.29 -1.55
C ILE A 54 -3.51 -11.77 -2.64
N GLY A 55 -4.13 -12.67 -3.39
CA GLY A 55 -5.05 -12.27 -4.44
C GLY A 55 -5.54 -13.41 -5.32
N ARG A 56 -6.44 -13.07 -6.26
CA ARG A 56 -7.11 -14.04 -7.14
C ARG A 56 -6.20 -14.59 -8.25
N SER A 57 -5.22 -13.81 -8.68
CA SER A 57 -4.31 -14.15 -9.78
C SER A 57 -2.89 -13.75 -9.44
N THR A 58 -1.95 -14.59 -9.86
CA THR A 58 -0.52 -14.31 -9.72
C THR A 58 -0.16 -13.04 -10.49
N PRO A 59 0.51 -12.07 -9.87
CA PRO A 59 1.04 -10.94 -10.61
C PRO A 59 2.04 -11.40 -11.68
N ALA A 60 1.98 -10.80 -12.87
CA ALA A 60 3.01 -11.01 -13.86
C ALA A 60 4.33 -10.40 -13.33
N LEU A 61 5.22 -11.25 -12.84
CA LEU A 61 6.58 -10.87 -12.51
C LEU A 61 7.39 -10.91 -13.79
N VAL A 62 8.23 -9.90 -14.01
CA VAL A 62 9.16 -9.91 -15.14
C VAL A 62 10.11 -11.09 -14.92
N GLU A 63 10.21 -11.98 -15.93
CA GLU A 63 11.19 -13.05 -15.92
C GLU A 63 12.58 -12.45 -15.69
N HIS A 64 13.33 -13.02 -14.74
CA HIS A 64 14.65 -12.54 -14.30
C HIS A 64 14.67 -11.24 -13.48
N GLN A 65 13.52 -10.76 -12.95
CA GLN A 65 13.55 -9.64 -12.00
C GLN A 65 14.31 -10.05 -10.74
N PHE A 66 15.32 -9.26 -10.38
CA PHE A 66 16.08 -9.47 -9.15
C PHE A 66 15.16 -9.40 -7.92
N GLY A 67 15.26 -10.38 -7.03
CA GLY A 67 14.45 -10.42 -5.80
C GLY A 67 13.11 -11.13 -5.94
N ALA A 68 12.72 -11.65 -7.11
CA ALA A 68 11.46 -12.38 -7.31
C ALA A 68 11.34 -13.63 -6.42
N GLU A 69 12.45 -14.22 -6.00
CA GLU A 69 12.52 -15.36 -5.09
C GLU A 69 11.96 -15.04 -3.68
N LYS A 70 11.86 -13.76 -3.33
CA LYS A 70 11.23 -13.31 -2.07
C LYS A 70 9.71 -13.42 -2.08
N VAL A 71 9.09 -13.59 -3.25
CA VAL A 71 7.64 -13.52 -3.39
C VAL A 71 7.02 -14.87 -3.07
N GLN A 72 6.10 -14.86 -2.10
CA GLN A 72 5.18 -15.95 -1.84
C GLN A 72 3.77 -15.52 -2.29
N PHE A 73 3.20 -16.24 -3.25
CA PHE A 73 1.82 -16.00 -3.68
C PHE A 73 0.85 -16.91 -2.94
N ILE A 74 -0.20 -16.33 -2.39
CA ILE A 74 -1.34 -17.02 -1.78
C ILE A 74 -2.57 -16.73 -2.63
N ALA A 75 -3.04 -17.75 -3.37
CA ALA A 75 -4.28 -17.66 -4.14
C ALA A 75 -5.48 -17.61 -3.18
N CYS A 76 -6.33 -16.60 -3.34
CA CYS A 76 -7.50 -16.43 -2.50
C CYS A 76 -8.58 -15.61 -3.22
N GLN A 77 -9.84 -16.06 -3.12
CA GLN A 77 -10.98 -15.22 -3.46
C GLN A 77 -11.21 -14.18 -2.37
N LEU A 78 -11.77 -13.03 -2.73
CA LEU A 78 -11.89 -11.90 -1.80
C LEU A 78 -12.86 -12.15 -0.64
N ASP A 79 -13.80 -13.06 -0.78
CA ASP A 79 -14.75 -13.51 0.24
C ASP A 79 -14.20 -14.63 1.13
N GLU A 80 -13.13 -15.30 0.70
CA GLU A 80 -12.47 -16.41 1.41
C GLU A 80 -11.28 -15.95 2.28
N LEU A 81 -11.01 -14.66 2.38
CA LEU A 81 -9.89 -14.14 3.18
C LEU A 81 -9.91 -14.58 4.65
N HIS A 82 -11.08 -14.91 5.18
CA HIS A 82 -11.24 -15.41 6.54
C HIS A 82 -10.72 -16.85 6.74
N GLU A 83 -10.49 -17.59 5.66
CA GLU A 83 -9.93 -18.94 5.68
C GLU A 83 -8.41 -18.96 5.69
N ILE A 84 -7.78 -17.80 5.33
CA ILE A 84 -6.33 -17.70 5.28
C ILE A 84 -5.76 -17.59 6.69
N THR A 85 -4.70 -18.37 6.93
CA THR A 85 -3.83 -18.21 8.08
C THR A 85 -2.43 -17.82 7.62
N LEU A 86 -1.93 -16.69 8.11
CA LEU A 86 -0.54 -16.31 7.90
C LEU A 86 0.32 -16.89 9.04
N THR A 87 1.44 -17.48 8.70
CA THR A 87 2.40 -18.03 9.67
C THR A 87 3.49 -17.02 10.05
N ASP A 88 3.74 -16.08 9.17
CA ASP A 88 4.75 -15.06 9.34
C ASP A 88 4.18 -13.81 10.03
N LYS A 89 4.95 -13.17 10.88
CA LYS A 89 4.63 -11.86 11.43
C LYS A 89 4.84 -10.78 10.37
N ILE A 90 3.77 -10.14 9.97
CA ILE A 90 3.81 -9.07 8.98
C ILE A 90 4.26 -7.76 9.63
N ASP A 91 5.32 -7.16 9.09
CA ASP A 91 5.80 -5.84 9.53
C ASP A 91 5.07 -4.72 8.78
N HIS A 92 4.94 -4.85 7.46
CA HIS A 92 4.24 -3.89 6.63
C HIS A 92 3.18 -4.55 5.77
N ALA A 93 1.93 -4.14 5.93
CA ALA A 93 0.80 -4.62 5.15
C ALA A 93 0.30 -3.52 4.21
N PHE A 94 0.31 -3.80 2.91
CA PHE A 94 -0.06 -2.86 1.86
C PHE A 94 -1.36 -3.30 1.20
N CYS A 95 -2.39 -2.46 1.26
CA CYS A 95 -3.66 -2.69 0.58
C CYS A 95 -3.86 -1.70 -0.56
N CYS A 96 -3.67 -2.20 -1.79
CA CYS A 96 -3.88 -1.47 -3.03
C CYS A 96 -5.15 -1.96 -3.76
N LEU A 97 -6.09 -2.60 -3.03
CA LEU A 97 -7.38 -2.98 -3.57
C LEU A 97 -8.20 -1.75 -3.94
N GLY A 98 -8.84 -1.83 -5.07
CA GLY A 98 -9.79 -0.83 -5.51
C GLY A 98 -10.35 -1.22 -6.87
N THR A 99 -11.63 -0.90 -7.06
CA THR A 99 -12.32 -1.08 -8.34
C THR A 99 -13.15 0.15 -8.66
N THR A 100 -13.77 0.18 -9.80
CA THR A 100 -14.81 1.14 -10.12
C THR A 100 -16.18 0.46 -10.04
N ILE A 101 -17.26 1.21 -9.83
CA ILE A 101 -18.62 0.66 -9.83
C ILE A 101 -18.90 -0.06 -11.15
N LYS A 102 -18.43 0.51 -12.29
CA LYS A 102 -18.54 -0.09 -13.62
C LYS A 102 -17.84 -1.45 -13.72
N GLN A 103 -16.63 -1.58 -13.15
CA GLN A 103 -15.86 -2.84 -13.16
C GLN A 103 -16.41 -3.85 -12.17
N ALA A 104 -16.92 -3.40 -11.03
CA ALA A 104 -17.56 -4.26 -10.04
C ALA A 104 -18.88 -4.85 -10.54
N GLY A 105 -19.62 -4.10 -11.35
CA GLY A 105 -20.91 -4.50 -11.94
C GLY A 105 -22.13 -4.18 -11.06
N SER A 106 -21.96 -4.03 -9.74
CA SER A 106 -23.00 -3.61 -8.81
C SER A 106 -22.43 -2.86 -7.60
N GLU A 107 -23.30 -2.19 -6.84
CA GLU A 107 -22.93 -1.52 -5.58
C GLU A 107 -22.46 -2.54 -4.52
N GLU A 108 -23.12 -3.69 -4.43
CA GLU A 108 -22.77 -4.77 -3.49
C GLU A 108 -21.38 -5.33 -3.81
N ALA A 109 -21.09 -5.60 -5.08
CA ALA A 109 -19.78 -6.08 -5.52
C ALA A 109 -18.69 -5.01 -5.27
N PHE A 110 -19.00 -3.73 -5.43
CA PHE A 110 -18.10 -2.64 -5.09
C PHE A 110 -17.81 -2.62 -3.57
N ILE A 111 -18.84 -2.72 -2.71
CA ILE A 111 -18.67 -2.80 -1.26
C ILE A 111 -17.83 -4.02 -0.88
N GLN A 112 -18.04 -5.17 -1.52
CA GLN A 112 -17.25 -6.38 -1.26
C GLN A 112 -15.77 -6.14 -1.51
N VAL A 113 -15.40 -5.56 -2.64
CA VAL A 113 -13.99 -5.31 -3.01
C VAL A 113 -13.39 -4.16 -2.20
N ASP A 114 -14.07 -3.00 -2.20
CA ASP A 114 -13.49 -1.73 -1.74
C ASP A 114 -13.67 -1.47 -0.24
N LYS A 115 -14.45 -2.28 0.47
CA LYS A 115 -14.63 -2.16 1.91
C LYS A 115 -14.43 -3.49 2.64
N LEU A 116 -15.21 -4.53 2.35
CA LEU A 116 -15.21 -5.76 3.16
C LEU A 116 -13.90 -6.54 3.03
N SER A 117 -13.37 -6.69 1.80
CA SER A 117 -12.10 -7.40 1.59
C SER A 117 -10.90 -6.63 2.18
N VAL A 118 -10.93 -5.30 2.13
CA VAL A 118 -9.89 -4.46 2.76
C VAL A 118 -9.89 -4.65 4.27
N LEU A 119 -11.08 -4.65 4.90
CA LEU A 119 -11.22 -4.89 6.34
C LEU A 119 -10.81 -6.31 6.74
N ALA A 120 -11.16 -7.31 5.92
CA ALA A 120 -10.75 -8.70 6.14
C ALA A 120 -9.23 -8.84 6.10
N PHE A 121 -8.56 -8.21 5.14
CA PHE A 121 -7.10 -8.20 5.06
C PHE A 121 -6.46 -7.49 6.25
N ALA A 122 -6.99 -6.36 6.68
CA ALA A 122 -6.50 -5.65 7.86
C ALA A 122 -6.59 -6.53 9.12
N LYS A 123 -7.72 -7.22 9.32
CA LYS A 123 -7.92 -8.16 10.44
C LYS A 123 -6.97 -9.35 10.36
N LEU A 124 -6.75 -9.91 9.16
CA LEU A 124 -5.81 -11.01 8.93
C LEU A 124 -4.39 -10.63 9.35
N CYS A 125 -3.92 -9.43 8.96
CA CYS A 125 -2.60 -8.95 9.35
C CYS A 125 -2.53 -8.63 10.85
N GLN A 126 -3.57 -8.02 11.43
CA GLN A 126 -3.64 -7.70 12.86
C GLN A 126 -3.61 -8.96 13.74
N ALA A 127 -4.25 -10.05 13.30
CA ALA A 127 -4.32 -11.31 14.05
C ALA A 127 -2.94 -11.94 14.33
N GLN A 128 -1.89 -11.53 13.60
CA GLN A 128 -0.50 -11.96 13.86
C GLN A 128 0.10 -11.34 15.13
N GLY A 129 -0.57 -10.36 15.74
CA GLY A 129 -0.15 -9.76 17.00
C GLY A 129 1.18 -9.02 16.95
N ASN A 130 1.63 -8.53 15.78
CA ASN A 130 2.84 -7.73 15.66
C ASN A 130 2.58 -6.30 16.15
N PRO A 131 3.16 -5.86 17.29
CA PRO A 131 2.94 -4.51 17.82
C PRO A 131 3.55 -3.41 16.95
N SER A 132 4.42 -3.77 16.01
CA SER A 132 5.07 -2.85 15.07
C SER A 132 4.43 -2.86 13.69
N LEU A 133 3.32 -3.59 13.51
CA LEU A 133 2.60 -3.67 12.24
C LEU A 133 2.22 -2.26 11.74
N LYS A 134 2.63 -1.95 10.50
CA LYS A 134 2.14 -0.80 9.77
C LYS A 134 1.18 -1.26 8.67
N PHE A 135 -0.06 -0.81 8.73
CA PHE A 135 -1.07 -1.05 7.71
C PHE A 135 -1.21 0.20 6.83
N LEU A 136 -0.93 0.04 5.54
CA LEU A 136 -0.94 1.12 4.55
C LEU A 136 -2.03 0.81 3.52
N VAL A 137 -2.97 1.72 3.33
CA VAL A 137 -4.14 1.49 2.47
C VAL A 137 -4.39 2.66 1.53
N VAL A 138 -4.71 2.35 0.27
CA VAL A 138 -5.17 3.33 -0.71
C VAL A 138 -6.69 3.43 -0.63
N THR A 139 -7.18 4.65 -0.36
CA THR A 139 -8.60 4.97 -0.41
C THR A 139 -8.91 5.93 -1.56
N ALA A 140 -9.40 7.12 -1.30
CA ALA A 140 -9.63 8.11 -2.35
C ALA A 140 -9.73 9.52 -1.76
N HIS A 141 -9.30 10.52 -2.53
CA HIS A 141 -9.62 11.90 -2.24
C HIS A 141 -11.15 12.10 -2.16
N GLY A 142 -11.62 12.82 -1.15
CA GLY A 142 -13.04 13.06 -0.93
C GLY A 142 -13.79 11.91 -0.23
N ALA A 143 -13.07 10.88 0.29
CA ALA A 143 -13.65 9.84 1.15
C ALA A 143 -14.36 10.48 2.36
N ASN A 144 -15.67 10.21 2.50
CA ASN A 144 -16.49 10.78 3.58
C ASN A 144 -17.73 9.91 3.81
N ALA A 145 -17.84 9.29 4.97
CA ALA A 145 -18.95 8.40 5.32
C ALA A 145 -20.34 9.08 5.29
N LYS A 146 -20.39 10.42 5.32
CA LYS A 146 -21.63 11.21 5.21
C LYS A 146 -21.90 11.72 3.80
N SER A 147 -21.10 11.32 2.81
CA SER A 147 -21.26 11.77 1.42
C SER A 147 -22.56 11.21 0.80
N SER A 148 -23.25 12.04 0.02
CA SER A 148 -24.34 11.60 -0.83
C SER A 148 -23.84 10.80 -2.05
N VAL A 149 -22.56 10.97 -2.42
CA VAL A 149 -21.92 10.22 -3.50
C VAL A 149 -21.54 8.83 -2.97
N PHE A 150 -22.12 7.79 -3.55
CA PHE A 150 -21.95 6.40 -3.12
C PHE A 150 -20.47 6.00 -2.96
N TYR A 151 -19.66 6.25 -3.98
CA TYR A 151 -18.23 5.94 -3.97
C TYR A 151 -17.50 6.56 -2.76
N ASN A 152 -17.68 7.87 -2.57
CA ASN A 152 -17.05 8.61 -1.46
C ASN A 152 -17.55 8.15 -0.10
N ARG A 153 -18.84 7.78 -0.01
CA ARG A 153 -19.43 7.24 1.21
C ARG A 153 -18.80 5.91 1.60
N VAL A 154 -18.72 4.95 0.66
CA VAL A 154 -18.12 3.63 0.93
C VAL A 154 -16.65 3.75 1.33
N LYS A 155 -15.86 4.61 0.63
CA LYS A 155 -14.47 4.87 1.01
C LYS A 155 -14.36 5.51 2.40
N GLY A 156 -15.22 6.46 2.73
CA GLY A 156 -15.25 7.08 4.07
C GLY A 156 -15.66 6.11 5.17
N GLU A 157 -16.63 5.23 4.91
CA GLU A 157 -17.04 4.17 5.85
C GLU A 157 -15.91 3.15 6.07
N LEU A 158 -15.15 2.81 5.01
CA LEU A 158 -13.94 1.99 5.13
C LEU A 158 -12.93 2.64 6.08
N GLU A 159 -12.59 3.91 5.86
CA GLU A 159 -11.62 4.64 6.69
C GLU A 159 -12.04 4.64 8.16
N GLN A 160 -13.32 4.95 8.46
CA GLN A 160 -13.84 4.89 9.82
C GLN A 160 -13.72 3.49 10.42
N SER A 161 -14.07 2.45 9.65
CA SER A 161 -13.98 1.07 10.11
C SER A 161 -12.54 0.65 10.40
N LEU A 162 -11.57 1.05 9.57
CA LEU A 162 -10.14 0.79 9.81
C LEU A 162 -9.64 1.47 11.08
N MET A 163 -10.06 2.72 11.34
CA MET A 163 -9.69 3.43 12.56
C MET A 163 -10.19 2.74 13.84
N THR A 164 -11.31 1.99 13.76
CA THR A 164 -11.84 1.24 14.90
C THR A 164 -11.13 -0.09 15.16
N LEU A 165 -10.30 -0.59 14.22
CA LEU A 165 -9.60 -1.87 14.38
C LEU A 165 -8.41 -1.81 15.33
N ALA A 166 -8.06 -0.64 15.87
CA ALA A 166 -6.91 -0.45 16.76
C ALA A 166 -5.60 -1.06 16.20
N LEU A 167 -5.37 -0.86 14.89
CA LEU A 167 -4.10 -1.23 14.26
C LEU A 167 -2.96 -0.46 14.89
N PRO A 168 -1.79 -1.08 15.14
CA PRO A 168 -0.66 -0.38 15.76
C PRO A 168 -0.28 0.90 15.01
N VAL A 169 -0.11 0.82 13.70
CA VAL A 169 0.08 1.98 12.84
C VAL A 169 -0.80 1.85 11.60
N LEU A 170 -1.62 2.86 11.35
CA LEU A 170 -2.52 2.96 10.19
C LEU A 170 -2.16 4.19 9.35
N ASN A 171 -1.84 3.97 8.07
CA ASN A 171 -1.58 5.02 7.10
C ASN A 171 -2.59 4.93 5.95
N ILE A 172 -3.40 5.96 5.77
CA ILE A 172 -4.47 6.04 4.76
C ILE A 172 -4.06 7.03 3.68
N PHE A 173 -3.89 6.54 2.45
CA PHE A 173 -3.51 7.33 1.30
C PHE A 173 -4.75 7.70 0.50
N GLN A 174 -4.98 8.99 0.31
CA GLN A 174 -6.14 9.55 -0.38
C GLN A 174 -5.71 10.21 -1.72
N PRO A 175 -5.34 9.41 -2.73
CA PRO A 175 -5.02 9.96 -4.05
C PRO A 175 -6.27 10.56 -4.70
N SER A 176 -6.05 11.55 -5.55
CA SER A 176 -7.05 12.04 -6.49
C SER A 176 -7.19 11.05 -7.67
N LEU A 177 -7.42 11.55 -8.87
CA LEU A 177 -7.49 10.73 -10.06
C LEU A 177 -6.15 10.05 -10.35
N LEU A 178 -6.13 8.73 -10.31
CA LEU A 178 -4.95 7.92 -10.63
C LEU A 178 -4.70 7.90 -12.13
N LEU A 179 -3.48 8.27 -12.51
CA LEU A 179 -2.96 8.11 -13.86
C LEU A 179 -2.14 6.82 -13.95
N GLY A 180 -2.28 6.09 -15.05
CA GLY A 180 -1.52 4.88 -15.33
C GLY A 180 -1.97 4.23 -16.62
N LYS A 181 -1.11 3.39 -17.20
CA LYS A 181 -1.42 2.64 -18.42
C LYS A 181 -2.40 1.50 -18.08
N ARG A 182 -3.70 1.78 -18.04
CA ARG A 182 -4.75 0.76 -18.18
C ARG A 182 -5.11 0.69 -19.67
N GLU A 183 -5.43 -0.50 -20.16
CA GLU A 183 -5.81 -0.75 -21.56
C GLU A 183 -7.12 -0.03 -22.00
N GLU A 184 -7.77 0.73 -21.14
CA GLU A 184 -8.95 1.54 -21.47
C GLU A 184 -8.52 2.96 -21.92
N SER A 185 -8.01 3.04 -23.14
CA SER A 185 -7.37 4.22 -23.75
C SER A 185 -8.26 5.48 -23.88
N ARG A 186 -9.58 5.35 -23.96
CA ARG A 186 -10.47 6.50 -24.26
C ARG A 186 -10.61 7.52 -23.13
N PHE A 187 -10.55 7.09 -21.88
CA PHE A 187 -10.68 8.02 -20.74
C PHE A 187 -9.37 8.80 -20.47
N LEU A 188 -8.23 8.19 -20.85
CA LEU A 188 -6.91 8.82 -20.72
C LEU A 188 -6.63 9.82 -21.84
N GLU A 189 -7.24 9.66 -23.03
CA GLU A 189 -7.10 10.63 -24.12
C GLU A 189 -7.76 11.95 -23.78
N ASP A 190 -8.94 11.96 -23.16
CA ASP A 190 -9.64 13.17 -22.74
C ASP A 190 -8.91 13.88 -21.59
N ILE A 191 -8.39 13.15 -20.61
CA ILE A 191 -7.61 13.71 -19.49
C ILE A 191 -6.21 14.09 -19.93
N GLY A 192 -5.57 13.28 -20.80
CA GLY A 192 -4.26 13.57 -21.38
C GLY A 192 -4.26 14.87 -22.17
N GLN A 193 -5.33 15.17 -22.92
CA GLN A 193 -5.48 16.44 -23.63
C GLN A 193 -5.59 17.64 -22.68
N VAL A 194 -6.26 17.49 -21.53
CA VAL A 194 -6.36 18.54 -20.50
C VAL A 194 -4.99 18.76 -19.82
N LEU A 195 -4.23 17.70 -19.57
CA LEU A 195 -2.90 17.81 -18.94
C LEU A 195 -1.81 18.26 -19.92
N LEU A 196 -1.84 17.76 -21.17
CA LEU A 196 -0.91 18.15 -22.23
C LEU A 196 -1.21 19.54 -22.81
N GLY A 197 -2.46 20.01 -22.66
CA GLY A 197 -2.89 21.32 -23.10
C GLY A 197 -2.38 22.53 -22.29
N GLY A 198 -1.41 22.32 -21.38
CA GLY A 198 -0.80 23.44 -20.62
C GLY A 198 -1.66 23.95 -19.47
N PHE A 199 -2.70 23.23 -19.05
CA PHE A 199 -3.60 23.63 -17.96
C PHE A 199 -3.10 23.25 -16.55
N SER A 200 -1.82 22.90 -16.38
CA SER A 200 -1.22 22.59 -15.07
C SER A 200 -1.39 23.74 -14.06
N TRP A 201 -1.49 24.98 -14.53
CA TRP A 201 -1.75 26.16 -13.71
C TRP A 201 -3.15 26.15 -13.04
N LEU A 202 -4.13 25.41 -13.59
CA LEU A 202 -5.45 25.23 -12.97
C LEU A 202 -5.37 24.49 -11.62
N PHE A 203 -4.34 23.66 -11.44
CA PHE A 203 -4.12 22.92 -10.19
C PHE A 203 -3.20 23.65 -9.21
N MET A 204 -3.15 25.00 -9.26
CA MET A 204 -2.43 25.82 -8.29
C MET A 204 -3.32 26.20 -7.10
N GLY A 205 -2.71 26.45 -5.95
CA GLY A 205 -3.43 26.87 -4.74
C GLY A 205 -4.41 25.80 -4.24
N PRO A 206 -5.68 26.17 -3.93
CA PRO A 206 -6.67 25.25 -3.34
C PRO A 206 -7.03 24.06 -4.23
N LEU A 207 -6.86 24.17 -5.56
CA LEU A 207 -7.18 23.11 -6.51
C LEU A 207 -6.08 22.03 -6.62
N ARG A 208 -4.92 22.22 -6.01
CA ARG A 208 -3.80 21.27 -6.01
C ARG A 208 -4.20 19.89 -5.46
N GLN A 209 -5.14 19.85 -4.53
CA GLN A 209 -5.65 18.60 -3.98
C GLN A 209 -6.35 17.69 -5.01
N TYR A 210 -6.83 18.25 -6.13
CA TYR A 210 -7.48 17.51 -7.22
C TYR A 210 -6.52 17.18 -8.37
N GLN A 211 -5.25 17.58 -8.28
CA GLN A 211 -4.26 17.29 -9.31
C GLN A 211 -4.15 15.78 -9.52
N PRO A 212 -4.30 15.28 -10.77
CA PRO A 212 -4.10 13.87 -11.07
C PRO A 212 -2.70 13.40 -10.62
N ILE A 213 -2.62 12.14 -10.16
CA ILE A 213 -1.39 11.58 -9.61
C ILE A 213 -1.05 10.25 -10.28
N ASN A 214 0.23 10.03 -10.59
CA ASN A 214 0.68 8.77 -11.15
C ASN A 214 0.64 7.66 -10.10
N ALA A 215 0.31 6.46 -10.55
CA ALA A 215 0.28 5.28 -9.69
C ALA A 215 1.65 4.99 -9.05
N GLU A 216 2.73 5.24 -9.79
CA GLU A 216 4.11 5.12 -9.33
C GLU A 216 4.42 6.09 -8.18
N THR A 217 3.91 7.32 -8.26
CA THR A 217 4.04 8.32 -7.18
C THR A 217 3.35 7.87 -5.90
N VAL A 218 2.16 7.28 -6.01
CA VAL A 218 1.44 6.74 -4.85
C VAL A 218 2.19 5.54 -4.26
N ALA A 219 2.69 4.64 -5.11
CA ALA A 219 3.45 3.46 -4.69
C ALA A 219 4.73 3.88 -3.94
N GLU A 220 5.48 4.84 -4.49
CA GLU A 220 6.68 5.40 -3.87
C GLU A 220 6.36 6.03 -2.50
N ALA A 221 5.30 6.84 -2.42
CA ALA A 221 4.88 7.44 -1.15
C ALA A 221 4.51 6.36 -0.12
N MET A 222 3.84 5.27 -0.52
CA MET A 222 3.53 4.14 0.37
C MET A 222 4.81 3.45 0.85
N TYR A 223 5.75 3.19 -0.04
CA TYR A 223 7.02 2.57 0.29
C TYR A 223 7.83 3.41 1.27
N GLN A 224 7.99 4.70 1.02
CA GLN A 224 8.74 5.62 1.90
C GLN A 224 8.08 5.78 3.28
N VAL A 225 6.74 5.87 3.33
CA VAL A 225 6.00 5.95 4.61
C VAL A 225 6.15 4.65 5.41
N ALA A 226 6.20 3.49 4.73
CA ALA A 226 6.41 2.21 5.41
C ALA A 226 7.78 2.17 6.10
N LEU A 227 8.83 2.64 5.43
CA LEU A 227 10.19 2.63 5.97
C LEU A 227 10.44 3.73 7.01
N ALA A 228 9.71 4.84 6.95
CA ALA A 228 9.88 5.94 7.89
C ALA A 228 9.56 5.52 9.33
N PRO A 229 10.36 5.93 10.34
CA PRO A 229 10.06 5.66 11.74
C PRO A 229 8.69 6.20 12.16
N GLN A 230 7.88 5.36 12.80
CA GLN A 230 6.57 5.75 13.36
C GLN A 230 6.39 5.08 14.71
N ALA A 231 6.11 5.89 15.74
CA ALA A 231 5.73 5.34 17.04
C ALA A 231 4.26 4.87 17.01
N ALA A 232 4.00 3.67 17.53
CA ALA A 232 2.65 3.18 17.74
C ALA A 232 2.08 3.66 19.09
N PRO A 233 0.75 3.90 19.23
CA PRO A 233 -0.24 3.85 18.15
C PRO A 233 -0.22 5.14 17.29
N ALA A 234 -0.44 5.00 16.00
CA ALA A 234 -0.52 6.14 15.10
C ALA A 234 -1.51 5.92 13.96
N THR A 235 -2.31 6.93 13.66
CA THR A 235 -3.13 7.00 12.43
C THR A 235 -2.76 8.26 11.66
N ARG A 236 -2.43 8.11 10.38
CA ARG A 236 -2.09 9.23 9.50
C ARG A 236 -2.91 9.19 8.22
N MET A 237 -3.43 10.35 7.84
CA MET A 237 -4.05 10.59 6.54
C MET A 237 -3.02 11.26 5.63
N ILE A 238 -2.69 10.61 4.52
CA ILE A 238 -1.74 11.10 3.54
C ILE A 238 -2.53 11.61 2.33
N SER A 239 -2.65 12.91 2.22
CA SER A 239 -3.41 13.55 1.14
C SER A 239 -2.68 13.48 -0.21
N ASN A 240 -3.43 13.73 -1.30
CA ASN A 240 -2.88 13.83 -2.64
C ASN A 240 -1.70 14.81 -2.73
N VAL A 241 -1.83 15.98 -2.10
CA VAL A 241 -0.76 16.99 -2.07
C VAL A 241 0.49 16.48 -1.38
N MET A 242 0.35 15.80 -0.23
CA MET A 242 1.49 15.24 0.51
C MET A 242 2.23 14.17 -0.28
N MET A 243 1.54 13.39 -1.12
CA MET A 243 2.19 12.40 -1.98
C MET A 243 2.98 13.04 -3.12
N HIS A 244 2.48 14.15 -3.69
CA HIS A 244 3.21 14.91 -4.69
C HIS A 244 4.48 15.56 -4.12
N ASP A 245 4.41 16.14 -2.91
CA ASP A 245 5.54 16.84 -2.29
C ASP A 245 6.68 15.91 -1.90
N ARG A 246 6.39 14.66 -1.51
CA ARG A 246 7.42 13.66 -1.16
C ARG A 246 8.30 13.22 -2.32
N ASN A 247 7.85 13.33 -3.56
CA ASN A 247 8.64 12.98 -4.74
C ASN A 247 9.64 14.09 -5.15
N HIS A 248 9.67 15.21 -4.44
CA HIS A 248 10.56 16.32 -4.73
C HIS A 248 11.66 16.50 -3.66
N GLU A 249 11.69 15.64 -2.62
CA GLU A 249 12.74 15.53 -1.61
C GLU A 249 13.65 14.31 -1.91
#